data_33039b8e533613252ebac033c55dab42
#
_entry.id   33039b8e533613252ebac033c55dab42
#
_cell.length_a   1.000
_cell.length_b   1.000
_cell.length_c   1.000
_cell.angle_alpha   90.00
_cell.angle_beta   90.00
_cell.angle_gamma   90.00
#
_symmetry.space_group_name_H-M   'P 1'
#
loop_
_entity.id
_entity.type
_entity.pdbx_description
1 polymer ?
#
loop_
_entity_poly.entity_id
_entity_poly.type
_entity_poly.pdbx_seq_one_letter_code
_entity_poly.pdbx_strand_id
1 'polypeptide(L)'
;SKINKILKQLDINISSENNKTVADVPPYRVDVLREADIIEEILRVYGYNNIKLSSKSSSKYLSEERKGSYENTILSKVMNLLVSSGFYEITTNSLTSLKHSESKEWNSSSTIEMVNKLSDEHAILKQDLLYTGLDSIRYNINRKQNNLKLFEFDKIYKRENKSFVETKKIGIYATGLLKEEHFNSKPKKIQFFDLLNLTNKILVIAGIHNYSIKENKSKTLTNSFEIIYMDKSICKIGNVNKSISSRFEIDQEVYFCEIDWKNYLSSFNEKFSFDPISKFPEVKRDLSLVLSKEKKFSEISNIIDKNRRNIIQSYSLYDIYEGENIGENKVAYALRFVLQDINKTLDEKTINGAMENLIGKFENILGAEIRK
;
A
#
# COMPACT_ATOMS: atom_id res chain seq x y z
N SER A 1 -15.19 16.43 58.31
CA SER A 1 -15.74 16.30 56.97
C SER A 1 -16.36 14.92 56.81
N LYS A 2 -17.21 14.72 55.80
CA LYS A 2 -17.82 13.40 55.48
C LYS A 2 -16.73 12.34 55.13
N ILE A 3 -15.68 12.81 54.47
CA ILE A 3 -14.48 12.00 54.12
C ILE A 3 -13.82 11.45 55.39
N ASN A 4 -13.57 12.30 56.40
CA ASN A 4 -12.94 11.89 57.67
C ASN A 4 -13.78 10.82 58.39
N LYS A 5 -15.11 10.92 58.31
CA LYS A 5 -16.01 9.95 58.92
C LYS A 5 -15.92 8.57 58.20
N ILE A 6 -15.86 8.60 56.87
CA ILE A 6 -15.73 7.39 56.09
C ILE A 6 -14.36 6.69 56.36
N LEU A 7 -13.26 7.44 56.31
CA LEU A 7 -11.92 6.88 56.50
C LEU A 7 -11.75 6.34 57.94
N LYS A 8 -12.29 7.06 58.93
CA LYS A 8 -12.27 6.57 60.32
C LYS A 8 -13.04 5.25 60.52
N GLN A 9 -14.12 5.03 59.74
CA GLN A 9 -14.87 3.75 59.79
C GLN A 9 -14.11 2.62 59.10
N LEU A 10 -13.09 2.93 58.32
CA LEU A 10 -12.19 2.00 57.66
C LEU A 10 -10.85 1.89 58.39
N ASP A 11 -10.76 2.34 59.63
CA ASP A 11 -9.58 2.37 60.50
C ASP A 11 -8.40 3.21 59.94
N ILE A 12 -8.67 4.07 58.96
CA ILE A 12 -7.67 4.99 58.42
C ILE A 12 -7.71 6.31 59.16
N ASN A 13 -6.66 6.63 59.88
CA ASN A 13 -6.55 7.89 60.64
C ASN A 13 -6.06 9.03 59.73
N ILE A 14 -6.57 10.23 59.98
CA ILE A 14 -6.20 11.42 59.20
C ILE A 14 -5.58 12.47 60.12
N SER A 15 -4.42 12.97 59.75
CA SER A 15 -3.76 14.12 60.29
C SER A 15 -3.57 15.22 59.23
N SER A 16 -3.33 16.45 59.69
CA SER A 16 -3.04 17.56 58.78
C SER A 16 -1.62 18.04 59.10
N GLU A 17 -0.72 17.93 58.14
CA GLU A 17 0.67 18.36 58.25
C GLU A 17 1.02 19.26 57.06
N ASN A 18 1.56 20.46 57.35
CA ASN A 18 2.05 21.39 56.32
C ASN A 18 1.02 21.67 55.19
N ASN A 19 -0.23 21.88 55.56
CA ASN A 19 -1.35 22.11 54.64
C ASN A 19 -1.70 20.93 53.73
N LYS A 20 -1.18 19.74 54.02
CA LYS A 20 -1.49 18.47 53.32
C LYS A 20 -2.26 17.55 54.28
N THR A 21 -3.18 16.80 53.74
CA THR A 21 -3.87 15.73 54.47
C THR A 21 -3.01 14.47 54.39
N VAL A 22 -2.63 13.93 55.53
CA VAL A 22 -1.89 12.69 55.64
C VAL A 22 -2.84 11.63 56.15
N ALA A 23 -2.91 10.50 55.49
CA ALA A 23 -3.68 9.34 55.89
C ALA A 23 -2.74 8.26 56.42
N ASP A 24 -2.97 7.83 57.65
CA ASP A 24 -2.24 6.74 58.29
C ASP A 24 -3.06 5.45 58.08
N VAL A 25 -2.56 4.57 57.24
CA VAL A 25 -3.23 3.32 56.82
C VAL A 25 -2.72 2.16 57.67
N PRO A 26 -3.59 1.38 58.30
CA PRO A 26 -3.17 0.24 59.13
C PRO A 26 -2.37 -0.80 58.33
N PRO A 27 -1.35 -1.43 58.89
CA PRO A 27 -0.47 -2.38 58.20
C PRO A 27 -1.21 -3.58 57.61
N TYR A 28 -2.38 -3.95 58.11
CA TYR A 28 -3.17 -5.08 57.56
C TYR A 28 -3.89 -4.72 56.24
N ARG A 29 -3.99 -3.42 55.88
CA ARG A 29 -4.56 -2.97 54.60
C ARG A 29 -3.47 -2.93 53.56
N VAL A 30 -3.04 -4.09 53.14
CA VAL A 30 -1.97 -4.29 52.15
C VAL A 30 -2.36 -3.84 50.71
N ASP A 31 -3.64 -3.60 50.51
CA ASP A 31 -4.28 -3.15 49.28
C ASP A 31 -4.29 -1.62 49.11
N VAL A 32 -4.11 -0.86 50.19
CA VAL A 32 -4.18 0.61 50.20
C VAL A 32 -2.78 1.21 50.35
N LEU A 33 -2.12 1.45 49.23
CA LEU A 33 -0.71 1.90 49.20
C LEU A 33 -0.53 3.32 48.64
N ARG A 34 -1.51 3.82 47.89
CA ARG A 34 -1.43 5.10 47.17
C ARG A 34 -2.64 5.96 47.45
N GLU A 35 -2.53 7.25 47.10
CA GLU A 35 -3.65 8.21 47.20
C GLU A 35 -4.89 7.72 46.42
N ALA A 36 -4.68 7.13 45.23
CA ALA A 36 -5.77 6.57 44.42
C ALA A 36 -6.56 5.48 45.16
N ASP A 37 -5.90 4.65 45.94
CA ASP A 37 -6.52 3.56 46.68
C ASP A 37 -7.38 4.12 47.81
N ILE A 38 -6.95 5.20 48.46
CA ILE A 38 -7.74 5.91 49.49
C ILE A 38 -8.97 6.57 48.86
N ILE A 39 -8.83 7.17 47.68
CA ILE A 39 -9.95 7.75 46.91
C ILE A 39 -10.96 6.66 46.57
N GLU A 40 -10.51 5.49 46.16
CA GLU A 40 -11.37 4.34 45.86
C GLU A 40 -12.16 3.91 47.09
N GLU A 41 -11.53 3.79 48.26
CA GLU A 41 -12.20 3.43 49.52
C GLU A 41 -13.26 4.46 49.90
N ILE A 42 -12.97 5.75 49.75
CA ILE A 42 -13.93 6.80 49.98
C ILE A 42 -15.12 6.67 49.02
N LEU A 43 -14.88 6.46 47.76
CA LEU A 43 -15.90 6.37 46.73
C LEU A 43 -16.77 5.13 46.89
N ARG A 44 -16.19 4.00 47.31
CA ARG A 44 -16.91 2.76 47.58
C ARG A 44 -17.96 2.93 48.69
N VAL A 45 -17.62 3.67 49.75
CA VAL A 45 -18.54 3.92 50.89
C VAL A 45 -19.49 5.10 50.57
N TYR A 46 -19.01 6.13 49.90
CA TYR A 46 -19.83 7.28 49.51
C TYR A 46 -20.88 6.92 48.46
N GLY A 47 -20.55 5.97 47.57
CA GLY A 47 -21.33 5.54 46.44
C GLY A 47 -20.96 6.29 45.15
N TYR A 48 -20.52 5.54 44.15
CA TYR A 48 -20.13 6.10 42.83
C TYR A 48 -21.25 6.90 42.15
N ASN A 49 -22.50 6.45 42.32
CA ASN A 49 -23.67 7.13 41.76
C ASN A 49 -23.98 8.51 42.39
N ASN A 50 -23.37 8.82 43.53
CA ASN A 50 -23.53 10.13 44.21
C ASN A 50 -22.59 11.20 43.65
N ILE A 51 -21.68 10.80 42.71
CA ILE A 51 -20.79 11.75 42.09
C ILE A 51 -21.52 12.43 40.93
N LYS A 52 -21.59 13.77 41.01
CA LYS A 52 -22.16 14.57 39.93
C LYS A 52 -21.21 14.57 38.75
N LEU A 53 -21.60 13.93 37.65
CA LEU A 53 -20.88 14.00 36.40
C LEU A 53 -21.02 15.42 35.82
N SER A 54 -19.92 16.00 35.37
CA SER A 54 -19.92 17.24 34.61
C SER A 54 -20.64 17.02 33.28
N SER A 55 -21.61 17.90 32.99
CA SER A 55 -22.28 17.91 31.69
C SER A 55 -21.34 18.36 30.54
N LYS A 56 -20.18 18.92 30.89
CA LYS A 56 -19.15 19.38 29.95
C LYS A 56 -17.86 18.62 30.21
N SER A 57 -17.42 17.88 29.25
CA SER A 57 -16.07 17.34 29.21
C SER A 57 -15.16 18.34 28.50
N SER A 58 -14.11 18.80 29.18
CA SER A 58 -13.08 19.63 28.56
C SER A 58 -11.75 18.88 28.64
N SER A 59 -11.10 18.72 27.50
CA SER A 59 -9.74 18.16 27.44
C SER A 59 -8.84 19.17 26.76
N LYS A 60 -7.78 19.57 27.42
CA LYS A 60 -6.72 20.41 26.83
C LYS A 60 -5.94 19.67 25.74
N TYR A 61 -6.07 18.35 25.68
CA TYR A 61 -5.31 17.49 24.74
C TYR A 61 -6.08 17.17 23.43
N LEU A 62 -7.36 17.55 23.31
CA LEU A 62 -8.16 17.28 22.11
C LEU A 62 -7.81 18.20 20.94
N SER A 63 -7.10 19.31 21.19
CA SER A 63 -6.69 20.27 20.17
C SER A 63 -5.29 20.00 19.57
N GLU A 64 -4.53 19.10 20.18
CA GLU A 64 -3.24 18.70 19.61
C GLU A 64 -3.45 17.59 18.58
N GLU A 65 -3.24 17.92 17.32
CA GLU A 65 -3.15 16.92 16.24
C GLU A 65 -2.07 15.89 16.60
N ARG A 66 -2.49 14.71 17.01
CA ARG A 66 -1.56 13.62 17.28
C ARG A 66 -0.99 13.18 15.93
N LYS A 67 0.33 13.28 15.75
CA LYS A 67 1.03 12.78 14.55
C LYS A 67 0.64 11.34 14.16
N GLY A 68 0.24 10.51 15.13
CA GLY A 68 -0.29 9.17 14.88
C GLY A 68 -1.71 9.11 14.30
N SER A 69 -2.53 10.17 14.46
CA SER A 69 -3.90 10.21 13.90
C SER A 69 -3.88 10.28 12.37
N TYR A 70 -2.94 11.04 11.80
CA TYR A 70 -2.78 11.21 10.38
C TYR A 70 -2.37 9.91 9.67
N GLU A 71 -1.33 9.22 10.18
CA GLU A 71 -0.90 7.92 9.65
C GLU A 71 -2.05 6.92 9.64
N ASN A 72 -2.80 6.81 10.74
CA ASN A 72 -3.93 5.89 10.85
C ASN A 72 -5.07 6.24 9.88
N THR A 73 -5.31 7.53 9.64
CA THR A 73 -6.33 7.97 8.67
C THR A 73 -5.97 7.54 7.25
N ILE A 74 -4.70 7.71 6.84
CA ILE A 74 -4.23 7.29 5.52
C ILE A 74 -4.25 5.77 5.42
N LEU A 75 -3.76 5.07 6.44
CA LEU A 75 -3.80 3.61 6.49
C LEU A 75 -5.23 3.11 6.32
N SER A 76 -6.19 3.66 7.05
CA SER A 76 -7.60 3.29 6.94
C SER A 76 -8.16 3.49 5.52
N LYS A 77 -7.77 4.58 4.83
CA LYS A 77 -8.17 4.82 3.42
C LYS A 77 -7.63 3.72 2.50
N VAL A 78 -6.36 3.35 2.66
CA VAL A 78 -5.73 2.29 1.86
C VAL A 78 -6.36 0.93 2.15
N MET A 79 -6.56 0.59 3.41
CA MET A 79 -7.17 -0.67 3.81
C MET A 79 -8.62 -0.78 3.32
N ASN A 80 -9.41 0.28 3.44
CA ASN A 80 -10.78 0.32 2.92
C ASN A 80 -10.82 0.15 1.39
N LEU A 81 -9.86 0.73 0.66
CA LEU A 81 -9.74 0.51 -0.78
C LEU A 81 -9.44 -0.95 -1.10
N LEU A 82 -8.52 -1.60 -0.38
CA LEU A 82 -8.18 -3.01 -0.57
C LEU A 82 -9.38 -3.91 -0.27
N VAL A 83 -10.04 -3.72 0.86
CA VAL A 83 -11.23 -4.50 1.25
C VAL A 83 -12.38 -4.31 0.24
N SER A 84 -12.67 -3.08 -0.18
CA SER A 84 -13.71 -2.80 -1.18
C SER A 84 -13.37 -3.34 -2.57
N SER A 85 -12.08 -3.61 -2.84
CA SER A 85 -11.61 -4.29 -4.06
C SER A 85 -11.63 -5.82 -3.94
N GLY A 86 -12.16 -6.35 -2.83
CA GLY A 86 -12.31 -7.77 -2.58
C GLY A 86 -11.06 -8.47 -2.05
N PHE A 87 -10.15 -7.73 -1.44
CA PHE A 87 -8.99 -8.30 -0.76
C PHE A 87 -9.30 -8.59 0.71
N TYR A 88 -8.75 -9.67 1.23
CA TYR A 88 -8.85 -10.06 2.63
C TYR A 88 -7.54 -9.73 3.34
N GLU A 89 -7.66 -9.13 4.51
CA GLU A 89 -6.51 -8.91 5.38
C GLU A 89 -6.04 -10.22 6.01
N ILE A 90 -4.74 -10.43 5.99
CA ILE A 90 -4.09 -11.52 6.72
C ILE A 90 -3.11 -10.93 7.73
N THR A 91 -2.85 -11.65 8.79
CA THR A 91 -1.83 -11.35 9.78
C THR A 91 -0.95 -12.57 9.94
N THR A 92 0.29 -12.46 9.52
CA THR A 92 1.26 -13.55 9.63
C THR A 92 2.20 -13.34 10.81
N ASN A 93 2.81 -14.43 11.30
CA ASN A 93 3.78 -14.31 12.38
C ASN A 93 5.02 -13.50 11.91
N SER A 94 5.56 -12.68 12.79
CA SER A 94 6.84 -12.00 12.56
C SER A 94 8.03 -12.96 12.58
N LEU A 95 7.89 -14.09 13.24
CA LEU A 95 8.87 -15.17 13.22
C LEU A 95 8.59 -16.11 12.05
N THR A 96 9.66 -16.52 11.37
CA THR A 96 9.58 -17.39 10.20
C THR A 96 10.72 -18.41 10.17
N SER A 97 10.68 -19.30 9.19
CA SER A 97 11.64 -20.39 9.07
C SER A 97 13.00 -19.93 8.54
N LEU A 98 14.05 -20.55 9.04
CA LEU A 98 15.40 -20.42 8.49
C LEU A 98 15.48 -20.73 6.99
N LYS A 99 14.61 -21.63 6.49
CA LYS A 99 14.51 -21.94 5.06
C LYS A 99 14.20 -20.73 4.17
N HIS A 100 13.56 -19.71 4.73
CA HIS A 100 13.31 -18.46 4.02
C HIS A 100 14.57 -17.61 3.88
N SER A 101 15.52 -17.68 4.83
CA SER A 101 16.81 -16.96 4.78
C SER A 101 17.77 -17.52 3.72
N GLU A 102 17.55 -18.75 3.26
CA GLU A 102 18.30 -19.36 2.15
C GLU A 102 17.94 -18.74 0.79
N SER A 103 16.95 -17.87 0.76
CA SER A 103 16.61 -17.14 -0.46
C SER A 103 17.74 -16.16 -0.81
N LYS A 104 18.09 -16.11 -2.09
CA LYS A 104 19.19 -15.27 -2.59
C LYS A 104 18.96 -13.77 -2.41
N GLU A 105 17.77 -13.34 -1.97
CA GLU A 105 17.45 -11.92 -1.73
C GLU A 105 17.56 -11.52 -0.26
N TRP A 106 17.46 -12.49 0.66
CA TRP A 106 17.69 -12.22 2.06
C TRP A 106 19.20 -12.11 2.32
N ASN A 107 19.57 -11.03 2.95
CA ASN A 107 20.95 -10.88 3.38
C ASN A 107 21.15 -11.64 4.70
N SER A 108 21.89 -12.75 4.66
CA SER A 108 22.17 -13.57 5.86
C SER A 108 22.83 -12.77 6.99
N SER A 109 23.67 -11.79 6.64
CA SER A 109 24.31 -10.91 7.64
C SER A 109 23.33 -9.95 8.31
N SER A 110 22.19 -9.70 7.70
CA SER A 110 21.11 -8.85 8.23
C SER A 110 20.00 -9.65 8.91
N THR A 111 20.10 -10.99 8.97
CA THR A 111 19.11 -11.85 9.61
C THR A 111 19.20 -11.70 11.13
N ILE A 112 18.03 -11.63 11.76
CA ILE A 112 17.88 -11.59 13.22
C ILE A 112 17.36 -12.95 13.66
N GLU A 113 18.21 -13.70 14.36
CA GLU A 113 17.89 -15.01 14.87
C GLU A 113 17.40 -14.95 16.31
N MET A 114 16.46 -15.82 16.65
CA MET A 114 15.97 -16.00 18.02
C MET A 114 16.98 -16.79 18.84
N VAL A 115 17.35 -16.28 20.01
CA VAL A 115 18.28 -16.95 20.92
C VAL A 115 17.70 -18.27 21.45
N ASN A 116 16.40 -18.27 21.80
CA ASN A 116 15.69 -19.44 22.34
C ASN A 116 14.53 -19.81 21.39
N LYS A 117 14.87 -20.32 20.20
CA LYS A 117 13.85 -20.76 19.23
C LYS A 117 13.08 -21.95 19.75
N LEU A 118 11.77 -21.91 19.60
CA LEU A 118 10.87 -23.00 19.97
C LEU A 118 10.78 -24.07 18.87
N SER A 119 10.99 -23.68 17.61
CA SER A 119 11.00 -24.58 16.45
C SER A 119 11.81 -23.93 15.31
N ASP A 120 12.21 -24.72 14.32
CA ASP A 120 12.89 -24.19 13.12
C ASP A 120 11.94 -23.34 12.24
N GLU A 121 10.63 -23.49 12.42
CA GLU A 121 9.64 -22.67 11.72
C GLU A 121 9.51 -21.25 12.29
N HIS A 122 10.01 -21.02 13.51
CA HIS A 122 9.97 -19.73 14.20
C HIS A 122 11.36 -19.32 14.68
N ALA A 123 12.36 -19.48 13.82
CA ALA A 123 13.76 -19.30 14.20
C ALA A 123 14.31 -17.90 13.94
N ILE A 124 13.72 -17.16 13.00
CA ILE A 124 14.22 -15.84 12.55
C ILE A 124 13.09 -14.85 12.36
N LEU A 125 13.42 -13.55 12.43
CA LEU A 125 12.48 -12.47 12.07
C LEU A 125 12.42 -12.29 10.56
N LYS A 126 11.20 -12.10 10.00
CA LYS A 126 10.96 -11.93 8.57
C LYS A 126 11.60 -10.65 8.02
N GLN A 127 12.27 -10.76 6.87
CA GLN A 127 12.92 -9.63 6.18
C GLN A 127 12.07 -9.06 5.03
N ASP A 128 11.01 -9.77 4.62
CA ASP A 128 10.00 -9.33 3.66
C ASP A 128 8.64 -9.95 4.01
N LEU A 129 7.59 -9.54 3.33
CA LEU A 129 6.25 -10.09 3.50
C LEU A 129 5.94 -11.21 2.50
N LEU A 130 6.79 -11.43 1.47
CA LEU A 130 6.51 -12.37 0.40
C LEU A 130 6.35 -13.80 0.89
N TYR A 131 7.31 -14.29 1.67
CA TYR A 131 7.36 -15.71 2.05
C TYR A 131 6.22 -16.12 2.99
N THR A 132 5.93 -15.29 3.99
CA THR A 132 4.82 -15.54 4.92
C THR A 132 3.46 -15.46 4.24
N GLY A 133 3.33 -14.57 3.24
CA GLY A 133 2.15 -14.50 2.38
C GLY A 133 2.00 -15.74 1.48
N LEU A 134 3.10 -16.27 0.94
CA LEU A 134 3.08 -17.51 0.15
C LEU A 134 2.68 -18.72 1.02
N ASP A 135 3.13 -18.79 2.27
CA ASP A 135 2.65 -19.83 3.20
C ASP A 135 1.13 -19.76 3.41
N SER A 136 0.59 -18.54 3.55
CA SER A 136 -0.85 -18.31 3.67
C SER A 136 -1.60 -18.72 2.39
N ILE A 137 -1.05 -18.42 1.22
CA ILE A 137 -1.63 -18.84 -0.07
C ILE A 137 -1.62 -20.36 -0.18
N ARG A 138 -0.50 -21.04 0.09
CA ARG A 138 -0.38 -22.50 0.09
C ARG A 138 -1.41 -23.14 1.01
N TYR A 139 -1.55 -22.61 2.23
CA TYR A 139 -2.51 -23.11 3.21
C TYR A 139 -3.95 -23.09 2.68
N ASN A 140 -4.34 -22.03 1.99
CA ASN A 140 -5.67 -21.88 1.41
C ASN A 140 -5.86 -22.75 0.16
N ILE A 141 -4.88 -22.82 -0.74
CA ILE A 141 -4.92 -23.67 -1.95
C ILE A 141 -5.10 -25.15 -1.56
N ASN A 142 -4.40 -25.63 -0.52
CA ASN A 142 -4.54 -26.99 -0.01
C ASN A 142 -5.95 -27.28 0.53
N ARG A 143 -6.74 -26.22 0.80
CA ARG A 143 -8.16 -26.28 1.19
C ARG A 143 -9.12 -25.94 0.04
N LYS A 144 -8.62 -26.01 -1.21
CA LYS A 144 -9.39 -25.77 -2.43
C LYS A 144 -9.85 -24.31 -2.62
N GLN A 145 -9.28 -23.38 -1.87
CA GLN A 145 -9.47 -21.95 -2.09
C GLN A 145 -8.37 -21.45 -3.05
N ASN A 146 -8.67 -21.44 -4.34
CA ASN A 146 -7.70 -21.14 -5.38
C ASN A 146 -7.71 -19.66 -5.81
N ASN A 147 -8.80 -18.94 -5.58
CA ASN A 147 -8.99 -17.55 -6.01
C ASN A 147 -8.76 -16.63 -4.81
N LEU A 148 -7.52 -16.16 -4.65
CA LEU A 148 -7.11 -15.43 -3.45
C LEU A 148 -6.65 -14.02 -3.80
N LYS A 149 -7.17 -13.07 -3.03
CA LYS A 149 -6.75 -11.68 -2.99
C LYS A 149 -6.50 -11.33 -1.53
N LEU A 150 -5.23 -11.24 -1.17
CA LEU A 150 -4.81 -11.07 0.23
C LEU A 150 -3.96 -9.83 0.38
N PHE A 151 -3.96 -9.21 1.56
CA PHE A 151 -3.01 -8.16 1.90
C PHE A 151 -2.63 -8.22 3.37
N GLU A 152 -1.46 -7.69 3.67
CA GLU A 152 -0.93 -7.60 5.03
C GLU A 152 -0.25 -6.25 5.24
N PHE A 153 -0.54 -5.59 6.35
CA PHE A 153 0.21 -4.44 6.83
C PHE A 153 0.99 -4.84 8.06
N ASP A 154 2.30 -5.01 7.91
CA ASP A 154 3.13 -5.46 9.01
C ASP A 154 4.56 -4.90 8.90
N LYS A 155 5.39 -5.26 9.85
CA LYS A 155 6.80 -4.91 9.93
C LYS A 155 7.68 -6.00 9.36
N ILE A 156 8.76 -5.58 8.75
CA ILE A 156 9.90 -6.42 8.42
C ILE A 156 11.11 -5.99 9.26
N TYR A 157 12.06 -6.89 9.46
CA TYR A 157 13.12 -6.72 10.42
C TYR A 157 14.49 -7.00 9.80
N LYS A 158 15.45 -6.12 10.05
CA LYS A 158 16.82 -6.29 9.57
C LYS A 158 17.81 -5.86 10.63
N ARG A 159 18.96 -6.50 10.66
CA ARG A 159 20.12 -6.01 11.39
C ARG A 159 20.92 -5.12 10.47
N GLU A 160 21.15 -3.88 10.88
CA GLU A 160 22.02 -2.93 10.20
C GLU A 160 23.14 -2.54 11.16
N ASN A 161 24.36 -2.95 10.85
CA ASN A 161 25.52 -2.82 11.75
C ASN A 161 25.24 -3.44 13.13
N LYS A 162 25.15 -2.63 14.19
CA LYS A 162 24.85 -3.07 15.57
C LYS A 162 23.41 -2.80 16.00
N SER A 163 22.56 -2.26 15.11
CA SER A 163 21.19 -1.86 15.40
C SER A 163 20.17 -2.80 14.74
N PHE A 164 19.00 -2.89 15.32
CA PHE A 164 17.85 -3.56 14.73
C PHE A 164 16.93 -2.52 14.11
N VAL A 165 16.55 -2.73 12.86
CA VAL A 165 15.68 -1.81 12.10
C VAL A 165 14.37 -2.50 11.80
N GLU A 166 13.27 -1.84 12.16
CA GLU A 166 11.91 -2.23 11.80
C GLU A 166 11.40 -1.33 10.69
N THR A 167 10.82 -1.89 9.65
CA THR A 167 10.23 -1.15 8.54
C THR A 167 8.80 -1.63 8.30
N LYS A 168 7.82 -0.71 8.34
CA LYS A 168 6.43 -1.02 8.00
C LYS A 168 6.26 -1.16 6.50
N LYS A 169 5.57 -2.20 6.07
CA LYS A 169 5.27 -2.51 4.67
C LYS A 169 3.82 -2.89 4.48
N ILE A 170 3.33 -2.77 3.26
CA ILE A 170 2.08 -3.40 2.83
C ILE A 170 2.44 -4.44 1.78
N GLY A 171 2.15 -5.71 2.05
CA GLY A 171 2.21 -6.79 1.08
C GLY A 171 0.82 -7.02 0.48
N ILE A 172 0.73 -7.12 -0.84
CA ILE A 172 -0.52 -7.37 -1.56
C ILE A 172 -0.29 -8.56 -2.48
N TYR A 173 -1.17 -9.55 -2.40
CA TYR A 173 -1.05 -10.82 -3.12
C TYR A 173 -2.32 -11.10 -3.89
N ALA A 174 -2.18 -11.54 -5.13
CA ALA A 174 -3.32 -11.90 -5.96
C ALA A 174 -3.01 -13.14 -6.80
N THR A 175 -3.91 -14.13 -6.80
CA THR A 175 -3.74 -15.38 -7.53
C THR A 175 -5.08 -16.00 -7.89
N GLY A 176 -5.13 -16.81 -8.96
CA GLY A 176 -6.33 -17.49 -9.42
C GLY A 176 -7.19 -16.63 -10.35
N LEU A 177 -8.50 -16.66 -10.16
CA LEU A 177 -9.46 -15.96 -11.01
C LEU A 177 -9.80 -14.58 -10.44
N LEU A 178 -9.77 -13.56 -11.30
CA LEU A 178 -10.33 -12.24 -11.04
C LEU A 178 -11.85 -12.27 -11.04
N LYS A 179 -12.42 -13.06 -11.95
CA LYS A 179 -13.85 -13.25 -12.14
C LYS A 179 -14.13 -14.72 -12.40
N GLU A 180 -15.01 -15.29 -11.62
CA GLU A 180 -15.46 -16.67 -11.78
C GLU A 180 -16.41 -16.80 -12.98
N GLU A 181 -16.65 -18.04 -13.39
CA GLU A 181 -17.60 -18.35 -14.46
C GLU A 181 -19.01 -17.92 -14.05
N HIS A 182 -19.69 -17.24 -14.94
CA HIS A 182 -21.07 -16.81 -14.76
C HIS A 182 -21.83 -16.92 -16.09
N PHE A 183 -23.16 -17.04 -16.04
CA PHE A 183 -23.99 -17.24 -17.25
C PHE A 183 -23.75 -16.17 -18.33
N ASN A 184 -23.34 -14.97 -17.98
CA ASN A 184 -23.13 -13.85 -18.92
C ASN A 184 -21.65 -13.50 -19.12
N SER A 185 -20.68 -14.24 -18.56
CA SER A 185 -19.27 -13.91 -18.68
C SER A 185 -18.37 -15.13 -18.46
N LYS A 186 -17.35 -15.24 -19.30
CA LYS A 186 -16.30 -16.25 -19.17
C LYS A 186 -15.43 -15.95 -17.94
N PRO A 187 -14.84 -16.98 -17.32
CA PRO A 187 -13.88 -16.78 -16.23
C PRO A 187 -12.67 -15.99 -16.73
N LYS A 188 -12.19 -15.09 -15.90
CA LYS A 188 -10.99 -14.27 -16.19
C LYS A 188 -9.94 -14.51 -15.12
N LYS A 189 -8.73 -14.92 -15.52
CA LYS A 189 -7.59 -15.00 -14.61
C LYS A 189 -7.12 -13.60 -14.18
N ILE A 190 -6.60 -13.51 -12.97
CA ILE A 190 -5.88 -12.32 -12.51
C ILE A 190 -4.65 -12.14 -13.39
N GLN A 191 -4.33 -10.90 -13.74
CA GLN A 191 -3.18 -10.52 -14.53
C GLN A 191 -2.37 -9.44 -13.81
N PHE A 192 -1.13 -9.25 -14.23
CA PHE A 192 -0.24 -8.21 -13.70
C PHE A 192 -0.89 -6.82 -13.67
N PHE A 193 -1.58 -6.45 -14.75
CA PHE A 193 -2.24 -5.14 -14.87
C PHE A 193 -3.41 -4.95 -13.90
N ASP A 194 -4.07 -6.03 -13.45
CA ASP A 194 -5.13 -5.93 -12.45
C ASP A 194 -4.53 -5.47 -11.11
N LEU A 195 -3.35 -6.02 -10.71
CA LEU A 195 -2.64 -5.60 -9.51
C LEU A 195 -2.01 -4.20 -9.66
N LEU A 196 -1.44 -3.89 -10.83
CA LEU A 196 -0.89 -2.57 -11.12
C LEU A 196 -1.98 -1.47 -11.03
N ASN A 197 -3.17 -1.74 -11.57
CA ASN A 197 -4.29 -0.80 -11.48
C ASN A 197 -4.74 -0.55 -10.03
N LEU A 198 -4.76 -1.60 -9.19
CA LEU A 198 -5.02 -1.43 -7.76
C LEU A 198 -3.92 -0.60 -7.08
N THR A 199 -2.65 -0.90 -7.39
CA THR A 199 -1.52 -0.13 -6.88
C THR A 199 -1.62 1.34 -7.27
N ASN A 200 -2.01 1.65 -8.51
CA ASN A 200 -2.24 3.02 -8.96
C ASN A 200 -3.32 3.74 -8.13
N LYS A 201 -4.41 3.06 -7.81
CA LYS A 201 -5.45 3.63 -6.94
C LYS A 201 -4.92 3.95 -5.53
N ILE A 202 -4.03 3.09 -5.00
CA ILE A 202 -3.37 3.36 -3.72
C ILE A 202 -2.45 4.58 -3.83
N LEU A 203 -1.69 4.71 -4.92
CA LEU A 203 -0.82 5.86 -5.14
C LEU A 203 -1.61 7.17 -5.23
N VAL A 204 -2.78 7.15 -5.87
CA VAL A 204 -3.69 8.31 -5.96
C VAL A 204 -4.17 8.78 -4.58
N ILE A 205 -4.38 7.87 -3.61
CA ILE A 205 -4.72 8.26 -2.23
C ILE A 205 -3.64 9.17 -1.63
N ALA A 206 -2.37 8.93 -1.97
CA ALA A 206 -1.25 9.76 -1.54
C ALA A 206 -1.02 11.01 -2.41
N GLY A 207 -1.85 11.25 -3.43
CA GLY A 207 -1.65 12.34 -4.39
C GLY A 207 -0.48 12.09 -5.37
N ILE A 208 -0.05 10.83 -5.52
CA ILE A 208 1.02 10.44 -6.43
C ILE A 208 0.40 10.13 -7.80
N HIS A 209 0.45 11.10 -8.71
CA HIS A 209 -0.10 10.97 -10.07
C HIS A 209 1.00 10.77 -11.14
N ASN A 210 2.16 11.40 -10.94
CA ASN A 210 3.28 11.36 -11.87
C ASN A 210 4.46 10.63 -11.22
N TYR A 211 4.70 9.41 -11.60
CA TYR A 211 5.79 8.57 -11.11
C TYR A 211 6.52 7.90 -12.26
N SER A 212 7.73 7.44 -12.03
CA SER A 212 8.48 6.63 -13.00
C SER A 212 8.40 5.14 -12.64
N ILE A 213 8.32 4.32 -13.68
CA ILE A 213 8.39 2.86 -13.54
C ILE A 213 9.75 2.44 -14.07
N LYS A 214 10.53 1.73 -13.26
CA LYS A 214 11.81 1.14 -13.66
C LYS A 214 11.74 -0.37 -13.57
N GLU A 215 12.27 -1.04 -14.58
CA GLU A 215 12.46 -2.46 -14.53
C GLU A 215 13.45 -2.80 -13.40
N ASN A 216 13.07 -3.72 -12.54
CA ASN A 216 13.87 -4.15 -11.40
C ASN A 216 14.31 -5.62 -11.61
N LYS A 217 15.61 -5.87 -11.50
CA LYS A 217 16.14 -7.25 -11.53
C LYS A 217 15.98 -7.86 -10.15
N SER A 218 14.86 -8.52 -9.92
CA SER A 218 14.58 -9.28 -8.71
C SER A 218 14.89 -10.75 -8.91
N LYS A 219 15.33 -11.43 -7.87
CA LYS A 219 15.54 -12.87 -7.86
C LYS A 219 14.27 -13.62 -7.44
N THR A 220 13.36 -12.95 -6.76
CA THR A 220 12.10 -13.50 -6.27
C THR A 220 10.92 -13.19 -7.19
N LEU A 221 11.01 -12.13 -8.00
CA LEU A 221 9.95 -11.73 -8.92
C LEU A 221 10.45 -11.74 -10.38
N THR A 222 9.61 -12.23 -11.27
CA THR A 222 9.72 -12.04 -12.73
C THR A 222 8.83 -10.87 -13.15
N ASN A 223 9.15 -10.24 -14.29
CA ASN A 223 8.48 -9.02 -14.73
C ASN A 223 8.34 -8.02 -13.58
N SER A 224 9.47 -7.79 -12.89
CA SER A 224 9.52 -6.98 -11.69
C SER A 224 9.76 -5.52 -12.03
N PHE A 225 8.92 -4.66 -11.47
CA PHE A 225 9.00 -3.22 -11.66
C PHE A 225 9.02 -2.51 -10.31
N GLU A 226 9.73 -1.41 -10.27
CA GLU A 226 9.80 -0.51 -9.14
C GLU A 226 9.15 0.82 -9.51
N ILE A 227 8.21 1.27 -8.69
CA ILE A 227 7.58 2.58 -8.83
C ILE A 227 8.36 3.57 -7.98
N ILE A 228 8.86 4.62 -8.64
CA ILE A 228 9.70 5.65 -8.05
C ILE A 228 9.00 7.00 -8.13
N TYR A 229 8.94 7.70 -7.02
CA TYR A 229 8.42 9.05 -6.91
C TYR A 229 9.36 9.92 -6.07
N MET A 230 9.73 11.09 -6.59
CA MET A 230 10.71 12.00 -5.95
C MET A 230 11.97 11.26 -5.46
N ASP A 231 12.57 10.45 -6.34
CA ASP A 231 13.76 9.63 -6.10
C ASP A 231 13.63 8.58 -4.97
N LYS A 232 12.40 8.35 -4.49
CA LYS A 232 12.11 7.30 -3.50
C LYS A 232 11.42 6.12 -4.15
N SER A 233 11.86 4.92 -3.81
CA SER A 233 11.16 3.68 -4.15
C SER A 233 9.90 3.58 -3.29
N ILE A 234 8.73 3.67 -3.93
CA ILE A 234 7.44 3.59 -3.23
C ILE A 234 6.98 2.16 -3.13
N CYS A 235 7.03 1.41 -4.23
CA CYS A 235 6.65 0.00 -4.22
C CYS A 235 7.42 -0.81 -5.27
N LYS A 236 7.46 -2.13 -5.03
CA LYS A 236 7.91 -3.14 -5.97
C LYS A 236 6.73 -4.04 -6.32
N ILE A 237 6.56 -4.34 -7.61
CA ILE A 237 5.46 -5.15 -8.12
C ILE A 237 5.98 -6.13 -9.17
N GLY A 238 5.45 -7.35 -9.18
CA GLY A 238 5.84 -8.37 -10.17
C GLY A 238 5.11 -9.69 -9.98
N ASN A 239 5.45 -10.66 -10.82
CA ASN A 239 5.01 -12.04 -10.68
C ASN A 239 6.00 -12.79 -9.80
N VAL A 240 5.52 -13.57 -8.86
CA VAL A 240 6.41 -14.44 -8.06
C VAL A 240 7.10 -15.43 -8.98
N ASN A 241 8.42 -15.52 -8.87
CA ASN A 241 9.21 -16.44 -9.70
C ASN A 241 8.75 -17.88 -9.47
N LYS A 242 8.60 -18.64 -10.56
CA LYS A 242 8.14 -20.03 -10.49
C LYS A 242 9.04 -20.91 -9.60
N SER A 243 10.35 -20.65 -9.59
CA SER A 243 11.28 -21.34 -8.68
C SER A 243 10.97 -21.10 -7.19
N ILE A 244 10.37 -19.96 -6.86
CA ILE A 244 9.93 -19.63 -5.50
C ILE A 244 8.55 -20.26 -5.23
N SER A 245 7.55 -20.03 -6.10
CA SER A 245 6.20 -20.58 -5.89
C SER A 245 6.20 -22.11 -5.81
N SER A 246 7.05 -22.79 -6.60
CA SER A 246 7.19 -24.26 -6.52
C SER A 246 7.76 -24.74 -5.17
N ARG A 247 8.59 -23.97 -4.48
CA ARG A 247 9.06 -24.31 -3.11
C ARG A 247 7.93 -24.30 -2.11
N PHE A 248 6.85 -23.58 -2.41
CA PHE A 248 5.62 -23.52 -1.62
C PHE A 248 4.51 -24.42 -2.18
N GLU A 249 4.83 -25.29 -3.15
CA GLU A 249 3.83 -26.18 -3.77
C GLU A 249 2.67 -25.39 -4.42
N ILE A 250 2.96 -24.18 -4.95
CA ILE A 250 1.99 -23.33 -5.63
C ILE A 250 2.24 -23.41 -7.13
N ASP A 251 1.32 -24.01 -7.87
CA ASP A 251 1.42 -24.20 -9.32
C ASP A 251 0.90 -23.02 -10.12
N GLN A 252 -0.04 -22.27 -9.55
CA GLN A 252 -0.65 -21.11 -10.20
C GLN A 252 0.21 -19.85 -10.06
N GLU A 253 0.02 -18.91 -10.99
CA GLU A 253 0.71 -17.61 -10.92
C GLU A 253 0.27 -16.79 -9.71
N VAL A 254 1.24 -16.20 -9.03
CA VAL A 254 1.01 -15.29 -7.90
C VAL A 254 1.61 -13.94 -8.28
N TYR A 255 0.80 -12.91 -8.20
CA TYR A 255 1.21 -11.52 -8.36
C TYR A 255 1.40 -10.90 -6.98
N PHE A 256 2.49 -10.17 -6.82
CA PHE A 256 2.87 -9.58 -5.53
C PHE A 256 3.25 -8.12 -5.71
N CYS A 257 2.79 -7.28 -4.78
CA CYS A 257 3.21 -5.90 -4.64
C CYS A 257 3.61 -5.63 -3.18
N GLU A 258 4.76 -5.03 -2.97
CA GLU A 258 5.22 -4.58 -1.66
C GLU A 258 5.39 -3.07 -1.67
N ILE A 259 4.65 -2.36 -0.81
CA ILE A 259 4.70 -0.92 -0.65
C ILE A 259 5.54 -0.57 0.57
N ASP A 260 6.53 0.31 0.41
CA ASP A 260 7.26 0.92 1.52
C ASP A 260 6.40 1.99 2.19
N TRP A 261 5.88 1.66 3.39
CA TRP A 261 4.94 2.54 4.06
C TRP A 261 5.53 3.89 4.45
N LYS A 262 6.81 3.92 4.86
CA LYS A 262 7.50 5.16 5.22
C LYS A 262 7.65 6.08 4.01
N ASN A 263 8.09 5.54 2.88
CA ASN A 263 8.27 6.30 1.65
C ASN A 263 6.92 6.76 1.10
N TYR A 264 5.91 5.89 1.11
CA TYR A 264 4.55 6.22 0.71
C TYR A 264 3.97 7.35 1.57
N LEU A 265 4.02 7.24 2.90
CA LEU A 265 3.51 8.24 3.82
C LEU A 265 4.24 9.59 3.70
N SER A 266 5.57 9.56 3.51
CA SER A 266 6.36 10.79 3.31
C SER A 266 6.09 11.48 1.98
N SER A 267 5.48 10.81 1.03
CA SER A 267 5.10 11.32 -0.29
C SER A 267 3.67 11.86 -0.33
N PHE A 268 2.93 11.73 0.76
CA PHE A 268 1.54 12.16 0.83
C PHE A 268 1.41 13.68 0.69
N ASN A 269 0.53 14.08 -0.22
CA ASN A 269 0.21 15.47 -0.47
C ASN A 269 -1.28 15.72 -0.27
N GLU A 270 -1.62 16.52 0.73
CA GLU A 270 -3.03 16.90 1.02
C GLU A 270 -3.59 17.97 0.10
N LYS A 271 -2.75 18.56 -0.76
CA LYS A 271 -3.21 19.64 -1.62
C LYS A 271 -4.05 19.07 -2.75
N PHE A 272 -5.34 19.29 -2.67
CA PHE A 272 -6.25 19.04 -3.78
C PHE A 272 -6.27 20.26 -4.69
N SER A 273 -6.02 20.07 -5.98
CA SER A 273 -6.35 21.05 -6.99
C SER A 273 -7.64 20.62 -7.68
N PHE A 274 -8.56 21.53 -7.83
CA PHE A 274 -9.77 21.32 -8.60
C PHE A 274 -9.62 22.01 -9.94
N ASP A 275 -9.60 21.22 -11.01
CA ASP A 275 -9.62 21.74 -12.36
C ASP A 275 -11.05 21.70 -12.87
N PRO A 276 -11.62 22.82 -13.36
CA PRO A 276 -12.96 22.86 -13.92
C PRO A 276 -13.08 21.90 -15.10
N ILE A 277 -14.20 21.20 -15.18
CA ILE A 277 -14.52 20.37 -16.34
C ILE A 277 -14.66 21.27 -17.56
N SER A 278 -13.96 20.92 -18.65
CA SER A 278 -14.09 21.67 -19.91
C SER A 278 -15.51 21.63 -20.43
N LYS A 279 -15.99 22.80 -20.89
CA LYS A 279 -17.29 22.94 -21.55
C LYS A 279 -17.24 22.58 -23.05
N PHE A 280 -16.05 22.38 -23.60
CA PHE A 280 -15.84 22.11 -25.01
C PHE A 280 -15.69 20.60 -25.26
N PRO A 281 -16.12 20.10 -26.42
CA PRO A 281 -16.10 18.67 -26.72
C PRO A 281 -14.68 18.14 -26.88
N GLU A 282 -14.48 16.89 -26.43
CA GLU A 282 -13.25 16.13 -26.71
C GLU A 282 -13.28 15.56 -28.14
N VAL A 283 -12.09 15.44 -28.73
CA VAL A 283 -11.90 14.80 -30.04
C VAL A 283 -10.96 13.62 -29.88
N LYS A 284 -11.36 12.45 -30.42
CA LYS A 284 -10.53 11.25 -30.39
C LYS A 284 -9.82 11.06 -31.72
N ARG A 285 -8.54 10.70 -31.66
CA ARG A 285 -7.74 10.33 -32.84
C ARG A 285 -6.97 9.06 -32.56
N ASP A 286 -7.04 8.14 -33.49
CA ASP A 286 -6.32 6.86 -33.40
C ASP A 286 -5.09 6.91 -34.30
N LEU A 287 -4.02 6.25 -33.86
CA LEU A 287 -2.75 6.18 -34.56
C LEU A 287 -2.14 4.79 -34.37
N SER A 288 -1.78 4.14 -35.48
CA SER A 288 -1.08 2.85 -35.42
C SER A 288 0.38 3.04 -35.79
N LEU A 289 1.27 2.68 -34.82
CA LEU A 289 2.74 2.76 -34.97
C LEU A 289 3.31 1.37 -35.15
N VAL A 290 3.99 1.13 -36.26
CA VAL A 290 4.74 -0.10 -36.46
C VAL A 290 6.21 0.17 -36.12
N LEU A 291 6.74 -0.61 -35.18
CA LEU A 291 8.08 -0.46 -34.61
C LEU A 291 8.81 -1.79 -34.53
N SER A 292 10.14 -1.76 -34.43
CA SER A 292 10.91 -2.94 -34.03
C SER A 292 10.49 -3.41 -32.65
N LYS A 293 10.43 -4.73 -32.41
CA LYS A 293 10.15 -5.35 -31.10
C LYS A 293 11.14 -4.95 -30.00
N GLU A 294 12.32 -4.45 -30.36
CA GLU A 294 13.31 -3.94 -29.42
C GLU A 294 12.87 -2.63 -28.76
N LYS A 295 11.97 -1.87 -29.40
CA LYS A 295 11.47 -0.60 -28.90
C LYS A 295 10.42 -0.83 -27.83
N LYS A 296 10.66 -0.27 -26.64
CA LYS A 296 9.73 -0.37 -25.51
C LYS A 296 8.65 0.69 -25.62
N PHE A 297 7.43 0.35 -25.18
CA PHE A 297 6.31 1.30 -25.11
C PHE A 297 6.64 2.54 -24.28
N SER A 298 7.51 2.44 -23.27
CA SER A 298 8.00 3.58 -22.50
C SER A 298 8.71 4.64 -23.34
N GLU A 299 9.34 4.29 -24.45
CA GLU A 299 9.95 5.26 -25.36
C GLU A 299 8.88 6.07 -26.10
N ILE A 300 7.77 5.42 -26.50
CA ILE A 300 6.60 6.08 -27.09
C ILE A 300 5.99 7.04 -26.07
N SER A 301 5.71 6.56 -24.85
CA SER A 301 5.15 7.37 -23.76
C SER A 301 6.00 8.60 -23.47
N ASN A 302 7.31 8.44 -23.37
CA ASN A 302 8.24 9.56 -23.13
C ASN A 302 8.18 10.63 -24.22
N ILE A 303 8.00 10.23 -25.50
CA ILE A 303 7.84 11.19 -26.59
C ILE A 303 6.50 11.92 -26.45
N ILE A 304 5.42 11.21 -26.17
CA ILE A 304 4.10 11.81 -25.99
C ILE A 304 4.14 12.82 -24.84
N ASP A 305 4.63 12.41 -23.67
CA ASP A 305 4.61 13.22 -22.45
C ASP A 305 5.47 14.49 -22.60
N LYS A 306 6.62 14.41 -23.27
CA LYS A 306 7.46 15.58 -23.58
C LYS A 306 6.80 16.55 -24.59
N ASN A 307 5.85 16.07 -25.37
CA ASN A 307 5.22 16.82 -26.45
C ASN A 307 3.71 17.02 -26.25
N ARG A 308 3.23 16.73 -25.07
CA ARG A 308 1.83 16.81 -24.66
C ARG A 308 1.36 18.26 -24.61
N ARG A 309 1.42 18.96 -25.70
CA ARG A 309 0.85 20.33 -25.77
C ARG A 309 -0.46 20.34 -25.00
N ASN A 310 -0.85 21.45 -24.39
CA ASN A 310 -2.04 21.58 -23.51
C ASN A 310 -3.37 21.05 -24.10
N ILE A 311 -3.36 20.51 -25.30
CA ILE A 311 -4.53 19.95 -25.99
C ILE A 311 -4.62 18.41 -25.93
N ILE A 312 -3.54 17.67 -25.63
CA ILE A 312 -3.60 16.20 -25.47
C ILE A 312 -3.89 15.92 -24.00
N GLN A 313 -5.14 15.60 -23.70
CA GLN A 313 -5.59 15.31 -22.33
C GLN A 313 -5.13 13.93 -21.88
N SER A 314 -5.32 12.92 -22.72
CA SER A 314 -4.89 11.56 -22.41
C SER A 314 -4.54 10.78 -23.68
N TYR A 315 -3.85 9.68 -23.48
CA TYR A 315 -3.65 8.69 -24.52
C TYR A 315 -3.72 7.28 -23.90
N SER A 316 -4.07 6.31 -24.71
CA SER A 316 -4.12 4.90 -24.30
C SER A 316 -3.65 3.99 -25.41
N LEU A 317 -2.95 2.93 -25.03
CA LEU A 317 -2.66 1.80 -25.91
C LEU A 317 -3.87 0.85 -25.81
N TYR A 318 -4.60 0.67 -26.91
CA TYR A 318 -5.82 -0.14 -26.88
C TYR A 318 -5.66 -1.48 -27.64
N ASP A 319 -4.64 -1.59 -28.50
CA ASP A 319 -4.34 -2.84 -29.18
C ASP A 319 -2.85 -2.99 -29.47
N ILE A 320 -2.37 -4.23 -29.49
CA ILE A 320 -1.01 -4.62 -29.88
C ILE A 320 -1.16 -5.76 -30.88
N TYR A 321 -0.61 -5.57 -32.08
CA TYR A 321 -0.65 -6.57 -33.13
C TYR A 321 0.75 -7.02 -33.50
N GLU A 322 0.96 -8.34 -33.55
CA GLU A 322 2.13 -9.02 -34.07
C GLU A 322 1.67 -10.02 -35.13
N GLY A 323 2.23 -9.97 -36.29
CA GLY A 323 1.83 -10.88 -37.37
C GLY A 323 2.65 -10.68 -38.64
N GLU A 324 2.54 -11.61 -39.57
CA GLU A 324 3.30 -11.66 -40.83
C GLU A 324 3.12 -10.38 -41.67
N ASN A 325 1.95 -9.76 -41.61
CA ASN A 325 1.63 -8.56 -42.42
C ASN A 325 2.43 -7.30 -42.06
N ILE A 326 3.19 -7.30 -40.93
CA ILE A 326 3.99 -6.15 -40.47
C ILE A 326 5.50 -6.52 -40.43
N GLY A 327 5.86 -7.77 -40.69
CA GLY A 327 7.21 -8.31 -40.63
C GLY A 327 7.55 -9.02 -39.32
N GLU A 328 8.38 -10.04 -39.36
CA GLU A 328 8.65 -10.95 -38.22
C GLU A 328 9.25 -10.28 -36.99
N ASN A 329 9.97 -9.16 -37.15
CA ASN A 329 10.61 -8.45 -36.02
C ASN A 329 9.97 -7.11 -35.70
N LYS A 330 8.70 -6.94 -36.07
CA LYS A 330 7.94 -5.72 -35.85
C LYS A 330 6.71 -5.95 -34.97
N VAL A 331 6.28 -4.91 -34.32
CA VAL A 331 5.05 -4.84 -33.50
C VAL A 331 4.30 -3.57 -33.84
N ALA A 332 2.99 -3.66 -33.99
CA ALA A 332 2.12 -2.51 -34.18
C ALA A 332 1.43 -2.14 -32.86
N TYR A 333 1.61 -0.90 -32.44
CA TYR A 333 0.94 -0.32 -31.28
C TYR A 333 -0.20 0.59 -31.74
N ALA A 334 -1.43 0.26 -31.39
CA ALA A 334 -2.61 1.07 -31.68
C ALA A 334 -2.90 2.00 -30.51
N LEU A 335 -2.70 3.28 -30.73
CA LEU A 335 -2.84 4.35 -29.73
C LEU A 335 -4.09 5.17 -30.01
N ARG A 336 -4.82 5.49 -28.95
CA ARG A 336 -5.90 6.47 -28.97
C ARG A 336 -5.52 7.70 -28.19
N PHE A 337 -5.63 8.86 -28.83
CA PHE A 337 -5.41 10.17 -28.21
C PHE A 337 -6.76 10.84 -27.98
N VAL A 338 -6.93 11.46 -26.81
CA VAL A 338 -8.04 12.34 -26.48
C VAL A 338 -7.53 13.76 -26.46
N LEU A 339 -8.03 14.59 -27.36
CA LEU A 339 -7.66 15.99 -27.52
C LEU A 339 -8.81 16.89 -27.07
N GLN A 340 -8.51 17.90 -26.28
CA GLN A 340 -9.46 18.89 -25.79
C GLN A 340 -8.74 20.18 -25.39
N ASP A 341 -9.38 21.30 -25.58
CA ASP A 341 -8.96 22.60 -25.03
C ASP A 341 -9.95 23.05 -23.94
N ILE A 342 -9.45 23.69 -22.91
CA ILE A 342 -10.27 24.17 -21.79
C ILE A 342 -11.04 25.45 -22.19
N ASN A 343 -10.49 26.23 -23.14
CA ASN A 343 -10.94 27.57 -23.46
C ASN A 343 -11.74 27.67 -24.76
N LYS A 344 -11.62 26.68 -25.66
CA LYS A 344 -12.26 26.72 -26.98
C LYS A 344 -12.48 25.34 -27.60
N THR A 345 -13.39 25.25 -28.56
CA THR A 345 -13.51 24.08 -29.42
C THR A 345 -12.27 23.98 -30.33
N LEU A 346 -11.68 22.79 -30.40
CA LEU A 346 -10.55 22.52 -31.29
C LEU A 346 -11.01 22.50 -32.76
N ASP A 347 -10.30 23.21 -33.62
CA ASP A 347 -10.46 23.13 -35.06
C ASP A 347 -9.59 21.99 -35.64
N GLU A 348 -9.97 21.51 -36.83
CA GLU A 348 -9.27 20.41 -37.53
C GLU A 348 -7.80 20.75 -37.81
N LYS A 349 -7.48 22.02 -38.09
CA LYS A 349 -6.09 22.45 -38.34
C LYS A 349 -5.21 22.31 -37.13
N THR A 350 -5.72 22.65 -35.95
CA THR A 350 -4.99 22.50 -34.66
C THR A 350 -4.82 21.03 -34.30
N ILE A 351 -5.87 20.21 -34.50
CA ILE A 351 -5.82 18.78 -34.25
C ILE A 351 -4.79 18.10 -35.14
N ASN A 352 -4.90 18.34 -36.46
CA ASN A 352 -4.00 17.70 -37.43
C ASN A 352 -2.55 18.15 -37.21
N GLY A 353 -2.30 19.44 -36.95
CA GLY A 353 -0.94 19.93 -36.63
C GLY A 353 -0.33 19.32 -35.36
N ALA A 354 -1.16 18.99 -34.36
CA ALA A 354 -0.66 18.30 -33.16
C ALA A 354 -0.32 16.83 -33.47
N MET A 355 -1.16 16.14 -34.22
CA MET A 355 -0.94 14.76 -34.61
C MET A 355 0.26 14.61 -35.57
N GLU A 356 0.39 15.47 -36.56
CA GLU A 356 1.54 15.49 -37.49
C GLU A 356 2.86 15.72 -36.77
N ASN A 357 2.88 16.62 -35.78
CA ASN A 357 4.06 16.86 -34.96
C ASN A 357 4.47 15.61 -34.18
N LEU A 358 3.52 14.87 -33.59
CA LEU A 358 3.81 13.61 -32.91
C LEU A 358 4.28 12.53 -33.88
N ILE A 359 3.62 12.39 -35.03
CA ILE A 359 3.99 11.45 -36.09
C ILE A 359 5.43 11.67 -36.50
N GLY A 360 5.79 12.92 -36.87
CA GLY A 360 7.16 13.22 -37.29
C GLY A 360 8.20 12.90 -36.20
N LYS A 361 7.84 13.02 -34.92
CA LYS A 361 8.76 12.61 -33.84
C LYS A 361 8.86 11.11 -33.68
N PHE A 362 7.79 10.36 -33.83
CA PHE A 362 7.84 8.90 -33.81
C PHE A 362 8.65 8.35 -34.97
N GLU A 363 8.50 8.91 -36.16
CA GLU A 363 9.30 8.55 -37.34
C GLU A 363 10.78 8.88 -37.13
N ASN A 364 11.10 10.10 -36.73
CA ASN A 364 12.48 10.58 -36.62
C ASN A 364 13.26 9.97 -35.43
N ILE A 365 12.61 9.73 -34.28
CA ILE A 365 13.30 9.29 -33.06
C ILE A 365 13.25 7.76 -32.93
N LEU A 366 12.12 7.14 -33.26
CA LEU A 366 11.93 5.71 -33.08
C LEU A 366 12.04 4.92 -34.38
N GLY A 367 12.06 5.58 -35.54
CA GLY A 367 11.94 4.91 -36.82
C GLY A 367 10.60 4.23 -37.04
N ALA A 368 9.53 4.82 -36.50
CA ALA A 368 8.18 4.26 -36.59
C ALA A 368 7.64 4.38 -38.02
N GLU A 369 6.95 3.36 -38.48
CA GLU A 369 6.13 3.40 -39.69
C GLU A 369 4.66 3.63 -39.29
N ILE A 370 4.02 4.60 -39.93
CA ILE A 370 2.59 4.86 -39.65
C ILE A 370 1.74 3.98 -40.54
N ARG A 371 0.90 3.15 -39.89
CA ARG A 371 -0.11 2.38 -40.62
C ARG A 371 -1.40 3.20 -40.70
N LYS A 372 -1.81 3.50 -41.92
CA LYS A 372 -3.07 4.18 -42.23
C LYS A 372 -4.24 3.21 -42.15
#